data_26729387b0bd8564e103d060b88864bf
#
_entry.id   26729387b0bd8564e103d060b88864bf
#
_cell.length_a   1.000
_cell.length_b   1.000
_cell.length_c   1.000
_cell.angle_alpha   90.00
_cell.angle_beta   90.00
_cell.angle_gamma   90.00
#
_symmetry.space_group_name_H-M   'P 1'
#
loop_
_entity.id
_entity.type
_entity.pdbx_description
1 polymer ?
#
loop_
_entity_poly.entity_id
_entity_poly.type
_entity_poly.pdbx_seq_one_letter_code
_entity_poly.pdbx_strand_id
1 'polypeptide(L)'
;MNTATLSTVSTVSAPSHTTSSALHRACVAAKVAADNKGRDILVLDMRSCTPLYDYFVISTGSSRRQIHTVAEESDAAMRAEGDTRMGIEGYEASKWVVQDYGDVVVHVFDPDTRDYYKLEELWSDAPRVDWEREI
;
A
#
# COMPACT_ATOMS: atom_id res chain seq x y z
N MET A 1 -29.01 13.12 -25.43
CA MET A 1 -28.70 13.18 -24.88
C MET A 1 -27.88 12.96 -24.46
N ASN A 2 -28.06 12.84 -24.72
CA ASN A 2 -27.55 12.82 -24.04
C ASN A 2 -26.87 12.45 -23.65
N THR A 3 -27.13 12.23 -24.14
CA THR A 3 -26.81 12.05 -23.54
C THR A 3 -26.19 11.73 -22.99
N ALA A 4 -26.43 11.62 -23.27
CA ALA A 4 -26.10 11.38 -22.51
C ALA A 4 -25.53 10.88 -22.19
N THR A 5 -25.67 10.82 -22.57
CA THR A 5 -25.31 10.47 -22.03
C THR A 5 -24.62 9.97 -21.72
N LEU A 6 -24.82 9.86 -22.01
CA LEU A 6 -24.42 9.41 -21.45
C LEU A 6 -23.76 8.82 -20.97
N SER A 7 -23.89 8.80 -21.20
CA SER A 7 -23.54 8.31 -20.58
C SER A 7 -22.99 7.90 -20.08
N THR A 8 -23.20 7.79 -20.24
CA THR A 8 -22.94 7.38 -19.64
C THR A 8 -22.36 6.87 -19.10
N VAL A 9 -22.60 6.78 -19.23
CA VAL A 9 -22.29 6.24 -18.72
C VAL A 9 -21.85 5.66 -18.09
N SER A 10 -21.99 5.49 -18.11
CA SER A 10 -21.83 4.87 -17.54
C SER A 10 -21.53 4.55 -16.80
N THR A 11 -21.82 4.56 -16.80
CA THR A 11 -21.74 4.15 -16.09
C THR A 11 -21.45 3.73 -15.31
N VAL A 12 -22.03 3.80 -15.34
CA VAL A 12 -22.00 3.43 -14.48
C VAL A 12 -21.42 2.57 -13.98
N SER A 13 -21.06 2.46 -13.71
CA SER A 13 -20.38 1.44 -13.38
C SER A 13 -20.74 0.60 -12.25
N ALA A 14 -20.57 -0.70 -12.14
CA ALA A 14 -21.10 -1.47 -11.06
C ALA A 14 -20.44 -1.06 -9.74
N PRO A 15 -21.23 -0.76 -8.71
CA PRO A 15 -20.68 -0.31 -7.43
C PRO A 15 -19.78 -1.33 -6.78
N SER A 16 -20.03 -2.64 -7.00
CA SER A 16 -19.22 -3.71 -6.41
C SER A 16 -17.77 -3.67 -6.87
N HIS A 17 -17.48 -2.94 -7.95
CA HIS A 17 -16.13 -2.82 -8.47
C HIS A 17 -15.46 -1.50 -8.11
N THR A 18 -16.13 -0.69 -7.27
CA THR A 18 -15.59 0.58 -6.87
C THR A 18 -14.40 0.36 -5.94
N THR A 19 -13.27 0.94 -6.28
CA THR A 19 -12.06 0.92 -5.46
C THR A 19 -12.17 2.02 -4.42
N SER A 20 -11.86 1.72 -3.17
CA SER A 20 -11.83 2.73 -2.12
C SER A 20 -10.66 3.70 -2.35
N SER A 21 -10.62 4.80 -1.60
CA SER A 21 -9.59 5.82 -1.78
C SER A 21 -8.20 5.25 -1.52
N ALA A 22 -7.19 5.86 -2.15
CA ALA A 22 -5.81 5.45 -1.94
C ALA A 22 -5.40 5.60 -0.49
N LEU A 23 -5.84 6.66 0.18
CA LEU A 23 -5.57 6.85 1.60
C LEU A 23 -6.13 5.70 2.43
N HIS A 24 -7.38 5.34 2.21
CA HIS A 24 -7.99 4.24 2.95
C HIS A 24 -7.24 2.93 2.71
N ARG A 25 -6.91 2.62 1.47
CA ARG A 25 -6.20 1.39 1.13
C ARG A 25 -4.81 1.34 1.75
N ALA A 26 -4.09 2.46 1.76
CA ALA A 26 -2.79 2.53 2.42
C ALA A 26 -2.92 2.24 3.92
N CYS A 27 -3.93 2.80 4.56
CA CYS A 27 -4.17 2.58 5.98
C CYS A 27 -4.59 1.14 6.28
N VAL A 28 -5.38 0.53 5.39
CA VAL A 28 -5.73 -0.90 5.51
C VAL A 28 -4.48 -1.77 5.46
N ALA A 29 -3.56 -1.50 4.54
CA ALA A 29 -2.31 -2.25 4.46
C ALA A 29 -1.46 -2.07 5.73
N ALA A 30 -1.41 -0.86 6.27
CA ALA A 30 -0.70 -0.60 7.53
C ALA A 30 -1.30 -1.40 8.68
N LYS A 31 -2.63 -1.47 8.75
CA LYS A 31 -3.30 -2.24 9.78
C LYS A 31 -3.01 -3.74 9.65
N VAL A 32 -2.98 -4.26 8.44
CA VAL A 32 -2.61 -5.66 8.21
C VAL A 32 -1.22 -5.95 8.76
N ALA A 33 -0.26 -5.05 8.50
CA ALA A 33 1.09 -5.21 9.03
C ALA A 33 1.08 -5.22 10.56
N ALA A 34 0.32 -4.31 11.17
CA ALA A 34 0.21 -4.23 12.63
C ALA A 34 -0.44 -5.49 13.21
N ASP A 35 -1.51 -5.97 12.58
CA ASP A 35 -2.22 -7.17 13.03
C ASP A 35 -1.33 -8.41 12.97
N ASN A 36 -0.33 -8.41 12.11
CA ASN A 36 0.64 -9.48 11.96
C ASN A 36 1.96 -9.18 12.68
N LYS A 37 1.93 -8.26 13.65
CA LYS A 37 3.06 -7.92 14.51
C LYS A 37 4.22 -7.27 13.79
N GLY A 38 3.97 -6.65 12.65
CA GLY A 38 4.95 -5.84 11.97
C GLY A 38 5.37 -4.66 12.83
N ARG A 39 6.59 -4.19 12.61
CA ARG A 39 7.17 -3.11 13.42
C ARG A 39 7.46 -1.90 12.56
N ASP A 40 7.58 -0.74 13.23
CA ASP A 40 8.00 0.53 12.62
C ASP A 40 7.17 0.83 11.37
N ILE A 41 5.86 0.73 11.53
CA ILE A 41 4.91 0.89 10.43
C ILE A 41 4.73 2.36 10.14
N LEU A 42 4.95 2.74 8.88
CA LEU A 42 4.79 4.12 8.43
C LEU A 42 3.89 4.14 7.20
N VAL A 43 3.06 5.17 7.11
CA VAL A 43 2.38 5.53 5.87
C VAL A 43 2.87 6.92 5.49
N LEU A 44 3.46 7.04 4.30
CA LEU A 44 3.99 8.31 3.81
C LEU A 44 3.07 8.83 2.70
N ASP A 45 2.72 10.11 2.83
CA ASP A 45 1.97 10.80 1.78
C ASP A 45 2.97 11.28 0.73
N MET A 46 2.96 10.64 -0.43
CA MET A 46 3.92 10.90 -1.50
C MET A 46 3.45 11.96 -2.49
N ARG A 47 2.22 12.44 -2.35
CA ARG A 47 1.59 13.27 -3.39
C ARG A 47 2.32 14.59 -3.66
N SER A 48 3.00 15.13 -2.66
CA SER A 48 3.78 16.37 -2.87
C SER A 48 5.22 16.09 -3.29
N CYS A 49 5.64 14.83 -3.26
CA CYS A 49 7.04 14.45 -3.56
C CYS A 49 7.22 13.90 -4.96
N THR A 50 6.20 13.23 -5.50
CA THR A 50 6.28 12.60 -6.82
C THR A 50 4.88 12.47 -7.41
N PRO A 51 4.73 12.64 -8.74
CA PRO A 51 3.45 12.37 -9.39
C PRO A 51 3.19 10.88 -9.62
N LEU A 52 4.17 10.02 -9.33
CA LEU A 52 4.06 8.58 -9.65
C LEU A 52 3.26 7.81 -8.62
N TYR A 53 3.27 8.23 -7.35
CA TYR A 53 2.65 7.48 -6.27
C TYR A 53 1.93 8.42 -5.31
N ASP A 54 0.85 7.93 -4.71
CA ASP A 54 0.13 8.68 -3.70
C ASP A 54 0.60 8.34 -2.28
N TYR A 55 0.81 7.05 -2.00
CA TYR A 55 1.20 6.61 -0.65
C TYR A 55 2.17 5.46 -0.69
N PHE A 56 3.15 5.49 0.24
CA PHE A 56 3.99 4.34 0.57
C PHE A 56 3.56 3.82 1.92
N VAL A 57 3.48 2.50 2.06
CA VAL A 57 3.29 1.83 3.33
C VAL A 57 4.56 1.03 3.59
N ILE A 58 5.21 1.29 4.73
CA ILE A 58 6.50 0.66 5.06
C ILE A 58 6.36 -0.06 6.38
N SER A 59 6.80 -1.30 6.44
CA SER A 59 6.81 -2.07 7.67
C SER A 59 8.02 -2.99 7.72
N THR A 60 8.30 -3.52 8.91
CA THR A 60 9.41 -4.43 9.14
C THR A 60 8.88 -5.74 9.72
N GLY A 61 9.33 -6.86 9.15
CA GLY A 61 9.05 -8.19 9.68
C GLY A 61 10.32 -8.82 10.19
N SER A 62 10.22 -9.59 11.29
CA SER A 62 11.39 -10.18 11.95
C SER A 62 11.81 -11.52 11.36
N SER A 63 10.97 -12.14 10.55
CA SER A 63 11.26 -13.44 9.96
C SER A 63 10.74 -13.50 8.53
N ARG A 64 11.29 -14.41 7.76
CA ARG A 64 10.84 -14.68 6.41
C ARG A 64 9.34 -14.98 6.37
N ARG A 65 8.88 -15.82 7.31
CA ARG A 65 7.47 -16.20 7.40
C ARG A 65 6.59 -14.98 7.64
N GLN A 66 6.99 -14.13 8.57
CA GLN A 66 6.21 -12.92 8.89
C GLN A 66 6.15 -11.98 7.69
N ILE A 67 7.28 -11.78 7.02
CA ILE A 67 7.34 -10.93 5.83
C ILE A 67 6.39 -11.45 4.74
N HIS A 68 6.39 -12.76 4.51
CA HIS A 68 5.49 -13.37 3.52
C HIS A 68 4.03 -13.23 3.93
N THR A 69 3.73 -13.43 5.23
CA THR A 69 2.36 -13.30 5.73
C THR A 69 1.86 -11.88 5.56
N VAL A 70 2.67 -10.88 5.92
CA VAL A 70 2.28 -9.48 5.75
C VAL A 70 2.03 -9.18 4.28
N ALA A 71 2.91 -9.62 3.40
CA ALA A 71 2.75 -9.37 1.96
C ALA A 71 1.47 -10.02 1.43
N GLU A 72 1.23 -11.27 1.78
CA GLU A 72 0.07 -12.01 1.26
C GLU A 72 -1.24 -11.47 1.81
N GLU A 73 -1.28 -11.18 3.11
CA GLU A 73 -2.51 -10.64 3.71
C GLU A 73 -2.78 -9.21 3.30
N SER A 74 -1.72 -8.42 3.08
CA SER A 74 -1.90 -7.08 2.52
C SER A 74 -2.52 -7.15 1.13
N ASP A 75 -2.05 -8.08 0.29
CA ASP A 75 -2.63 -8.22 -1.04
C ASP A 75 -4.09 -8.66 -0.98
N ALA A 76 -4.42 -9.61 -0.10
CA ALA A 76 -5.81 -10.03 0.06
C ALA A 76 -6.70 -8.86 0.52
N ALA A 77 -6.21 -8.04 1.45
CA ALA A 77 -6.95 -6.88 1.92
C ALA A 77 -7.12 -5.82 0.84
N MET A 78 -6.08 -5.58 0.04
CA MET A 78 -6.16 -4.63 -1.07
C MET A 78 -7.18 -5.09 -2.10
N ARG A 79 -7.21 -6.38 -2.41
CA ARG A 79 -8.21 -6.92 -3.34
C ARG A 79 -9.62 -6.78 -2.79
N ALA A 80 -9.79 -6.96 -1.49
CA ALA A 80 -11.10 -6.77 -0.85
C ALA A 80 -11.56 -5.32 -0.96
N GLU A 81 -10.62 -4.37 -1.07
CA GLU A 81 -10.91 -2.96 -1.26
C GLU A 81 -11.06 -2.57 -2.73
N GLY A 82 -11.04 -3.53 -3.62
CA GLY A 82 -11.25 -3.30 -5.05
C GLY A 82 -9.97 -3.04 -5.84
N ASP A 83 -8.80 -3.28 -5.25
CA ASP A 83 -7.53 -3.02 -5.92
C ASP A 83 -6.92 -4.30 -6.47
N THR A 84 -6.03 -4.14 -7.44
CA THR A 84 -5.33 -5.26 -8.06
C THR A 84 -3.83 -4.95 -8.07
N ARG A 85 -3.04 -5.88 -7.56
CA ARG A 85 -1.59 -5.72 -7.54
C ARG A 85 -1.06 -5.75 -8.97
N MET A 86 -0.29 -4.72 -9.33
CA MET A 86 0.31 -4.58 -10.65
C MET A 86 1.64 -5.31 -10.76
N GLY A 87 2.34 -5.48 -9.64
CA GLY A 87 3.62 -6.15 -9.62
C GLY A 87 4.10 -6.45 -8.22
N ILE A 88 5.01 -7.40 -8.10
CA ILE A 88 5.67 -7.73 -6.84
C ILE A 88 7.13 -8.03 -7.11
N GLU A 89 8.01 -7.53 -6.24
CA GLU A 89 9.44 -7.73 -6.34
C GLU A 89 9.98 -8.18 -4.99
N GLY A 90 11.01 -9.03 -5.03
CA GLY A 90 11.76 -9.39 -3.82
C GLY A 90 11.11 -10.43 -2.92
N TYR A 91 10.01 -11.03 -3.34
CA TYR A 91 9.25 -11.96 -2.48
C TYR A 91 10.11 -13.14 -2.04
N GLU A 92 10.85 -13.76 -2.97
CA GLU A 92 11.63 -14.97 -2.66
C GLU A 92 12.79 -14.68 -1.72
N ALA A 93 13.50 -13.58 -1.93
CA ALA A 93 14.62 -13.23 -1.07
C ALA A 93 14.17 -12.79 0.33
N SER A 94 12.98 -12.25 0.44
CA SER A 94 12.36 -11.85 1.71
C SER A 94 13.17 -10.83 2.51
N LYS A 95 13.90 -9.97 1.81
CA LYS A 95 14.66 -8.88 2.44
C LYS A 95 13.95 -7.56 2.27
N TRP A 96 13.38 -7.33 1.11
CA TRP A 96 12.62 -6.15 0.77
C TRP A 96 11.58 -6.54 -0.28
N VAL A 97 10.35 -6.74 0.17
CA VAL A 97 9.24 -7.07 -0.72
C VAL A 97 8.54 -5.77 -1.08
N VAL A 98 8.38 -5.53 -2.38
CA VAL A 98 7.70 -4.35 -2.91
C VAL A 98 6.47 -4.81 -3.65
N GLN A 99 5.30 -4.32 -3.24
CA GLN A 99 4.04 -4.63 -3.92
C GLN A 99 3.47 -3.34 -4.48
N ASP A 100 3.39 -3.27 -5.81
CA ASP A 100 2.99 -2.07 -6.54
C ASP A 100 1.51 -2.16 -6.90
N TYR A 101 0.72 -1.21 -6.42
CA TYR A 101 -0.70 -1.09 -6.75
C TYR A 101 -0.98 0.16 -7.59
N GLY A 102 0.06 0.79 -8.11
CA GLY A 102 -0.05 1.99 -8.92
C GLY A 102 0.00 3.26 -8.08
N ASP A 103 -1.03 3.54 -7.32
CA ASP A 103 -1.08 4.72 -6.45
C ASP A 103 -0.56 4.43 -5.04
N VAL A 104 -0.62 3.18 -4.60
CA VAL A 104 -0.11 2.75 -3.30
C VAL A 104 0.97 1.70 -3.52
N VAL A 105 2.10 1.85 -2.84
CA VAL A 105 3.18 0.86 -2.87
C VAL A 105 3.42 0.37 -1.45
N VAL A 106 3.36 -0.94 -1.27
CA VAL A 106 3.56 -1.57 0.05
C VAL A 106 4.97 -2.16 0.09
N HIS A 107 5.75 -1.72 1.08
CA HIS A 107 7.13 -2.15 1.30
C HIS A 107 7.21 -2.94 2.60
N VAL A 108 7.70 -4.17 2.53
CA VAL A 108 7.91 -4.99 3.74
C VAL A 108 9.38 -5.37 3.77
N PHE A 109 10.08 -4.96 4.82
CA PHE A 109 11.53 -5.15 4.95
C PHE A 109 11.86 -6.15 6.05
N ASP A 110 13.02 -6.81 5.92
CA ASP A 110 13.65 -7.36 7.12
C ASP A 110 14.39 -6.21 7.84
N PRO A 111 14.77 -6.39 9.12
CA PRO A 111 15.36 -5.28 9.89
C PRO A 111 16.66 -4.75 9.30
N ASP A 112 17.55 -5.63 8.87
CA ASP A 112 18.88 -5.22 8.38
C ASP A 112 18.76 -4.46 7.06
N THR A 113 17.88 -4.91 6.18
CA THR A 113 17.69 -4.25 4.88
C THR A 113 17.05 -2.88 5.05
N ARG A 114 16.07 -2.78 5.96
CA ARG A 114 15.46 -1.48 6.25
C ARG A 114 16.47 -0.49 6.78
N ASP A 115 17.32 -0.94 7.71
CA ASP A 115 18.36 -0.08 8.28
C ASP A 115 19.39 0.31 7.23
N TYR A 116 19.70 -0.58 6.31
CA TYR A 116 20.69 -0.31 5.28
C TYR A 116 20.20 0.74 4.27
N TYR A 117 18.98 0.59 3.76
CA TYR A 117 18.44 1.48 2.72
C TYR A 117 17.82 2.74 3.27
N LYS A 118 17.21 2.69 4.46
CA LYS A 118 16.59 3.86 5.11
C LYS A 118 15.65 4.60 4.15
N LEU A 119 14.72 3.84 3.55
CA LEU A 119 13.80 4.39 2.54
C LEU A 119 13.05 5.61 3.05
N GLU A 120 12.61 5.59 4.30
CA GLU A 120 11.86 6.67 4.90
C GLU A 120 12.70 7.95 5.04
N GLU A 121 14.02 7.82 5.12
CA GLU A 121 14.90 9.00 5.18
C GLU A 121 15.12 9.59 3.80
N LEU A 122 15.13 8.75 2.77
CA LEU A 122 15.19 9.21 1.40
C LEU A 122 13.98 10.09 1.07
N TRP A 123 12.83 9.76 1.63
CA TRP A 123 11.59 10.50 1.43
C TRP A 123 11.20 11.28 2.69
N SER A 124 12.20 11.89 3.36
CA SER A 124 11.97 12.59 4.62
C SER A 124 11.02 13.80 4.49
N ASP A 125 10.86 14.33 3.28
CA ASP A 125 9.94 15.44 3.03
C ASP A 125 8.49 14.98 2.91
N ALA A 126 8.24 13.67 2.77
CA ALA A 126 6.88 13.16 2.67
C ALA A 126 6.20 13.23 4.04
N PRO A 127 5.02 13.85 4.13
CA PRO A 127 4.28 13.88 5.39
C PRO A 127 3.92 12.46 5.83
N ARG A 128 3.96 12.21 7.14
CA ARG A 128 3.55 10.94 7.70
C ARG A 128 2.07 10.98 8.01
N VAL A 129 1.36 9.93 7.62
CA VAL A 129 -0.07 9.80 7.88
C VAL A 129 -0.26 9.09 9.21
N ASP A 130 -1.15 9.62 10.05
CA ASP A 130 -1.55 8.93 11.28
C ASP A 130 -2.59 7.87 10.89
N TRP A 131 -2.09 6.73 10.42
CA TRP A 131 -2.95 5.70 9.82
C TRP A 131 -3.89 5.07 10.83
N GLU A 132 -3.53 5.09 12.12
CA GLU A 132 -4.38 4.52 13.16
C GLU A 132 -5.67 5.31 13.35
N ARG A 133 -5.61 6.61 13.07
CA ARG A 133 -6.80 7.46 13.16
C ARG A 133 -7.72 7.36 11.96
N GLU A 134 -7.17 6.89 10.82
CA GLU A 134 -7.92 6.85 9.57
C GLU A 134 -8.79 5.60 9.44
N ILE A 135 -8.61 4.62 10.32
CA ILE A 135 -9.36 3.37 10.24
C ILE A 135 -9.97 2.97 11.57
#